data_816738d2aef244bfcf69bff807868129
#
_entry.id   816738d2aef244bfcf69bff807868129
#
_cell.length_a   1.000
_cell.length_b   1.000
_cell.length_c   1.000
_cell.angle_alpha   90.00
_cell.angle_beta   90.00
_cell.angle_gamma   90.00
#
_symmetry.space_group_name_H-M   'P 1'
#
loop_
_entity.id
_entity.type
_entity.pdbx_description
1 polymer ?
#
loop_
_entity_poly.entity_id
_entity_poly.type
_entity_poly.pdbx_seq_one_letter_code
_entity_poly.pdbx_strand_id
1 'polypeptide(L)'
;SASAAAYAARAGITCAVLIPQGKIAMGKLAQAVMHGAKIIQIDGNFDDCLELARKLTADYPTISLVNSVNPVRIEGQKTAAFEIVDALGYAPDVHALPVGNAGNITAYWKGYTEYHRDGVIDSLPRMLGTQAAGAAPLVLGHPVSKPETLATAIRIGAPASWNGAMAAKEESGGRFLAATDDELLAAYHLVAREEGVFVEPASAASVAGLLKAVDDGWVAPGSTVVCTVTGHGLKDPDTALRDIPSVTPLPVDAGTVVSALGLG
;
A
#
# COMPACT_ATOMS: atom_id res chain seq x y z
N SER A 1 -7.12 5.44 8.26
CA SER A 1 -7.74 5.81 9.57
C SER A 1 -6.69 5.97 10.68
N ALA A 2 -5.75 5.04 10.85
CA ALA A 2 -4.76 5.10 11.93
C ALA A 2 -3.93 6.39 11.93
N SER A 3 -3.33 6.77 10.80
CA SER A 3 -2.56 8.03 10.67
C SER A 3 -3.42 9.27 10.93
N ALA A 4 -4.64 9.29 10.39
CA ALA A 4 -5.56 10.40 10.64
C ALA A 4 -5.88 10.54 12.14
N ALA A 5 -6.14 9.42 12.82
CA ALA A 5 -6.39 9.41 14.25
C ALA A 5 -5.17 9.90 15.07
N ALA A 6 -3.97 9.40 14.74
CA ALA A 6 -2.74 9.77 15.44
C ALA A 6 -2.43 11.26 15.31
N TYR A 7 -2.49 11.81 14.09
CA TYR A 7 -2.21 13.23 13.88
C TYR A 7 -3.33 14.15 14.36
N ALA A 8 -4.60 13.71 14.30
CA ALA A 8 -5.70 14.45 14.90
C ALA A 8 -5.54 14.56 16.43
N ALA A 9 -5.19 13.47 17.10
CA ALA A 9 -4.88 13.48 18.53
C ALA A 9 -3.75 14.46 18.86
N ARG A 10 -2.68 14.46 18.08
CA ARG A 10 -1.55 15.38 18.28
C ARG A 10 -1.94 16.84 18.03
N ALA A 11 -2.85 17.09 17.08
CA ALA A 11 -3.35 18.42 16.76
C ALA A 11 -4.49 18.91 17.70
N GLY A 12 -4.96 18.06 18.61
CA GLY A 12 -6.08 18.39 19.49
C GLY A 12 -7.43 18.51 18.78
N ILE A 13 -7.60 17.84 17.62
CA ILE A 13 -8.84 17.84 16.85
C ILE A 13 -9.52 16.48 16.89
N THR A 14 -10.84 16.45 16.76
CA THR A 14 -11.62 15.20 16.76
C THR A 14 -11.41 14.44 15.44
N CYS A 15 -11.06 13.16 15.53
CA CYS A 15 -11.11 12.23 14.41
C CYS A 15 -12.30 11.28 14.56
N ALA A 16 -13.08 11.10 13.50
CA ALA A 16 -14.14 10.09 13.41
C ALA A 16 -13.86 9.14 12.26
N VAL A 17 -14.11 7.84 12.48
CA VAL A 17 -13.98 6.79 11.48
C VAL A 17 -15.33 6.12 11.29
N LEU A 18 -15.90 6.25 10.09
CA LEU A 18 -17.11 5.54 9.70
C LEU A 18 -16.74 4.16 9.17
N ILE A 19 -17.42 3.13 9.65
CA ILE A 19 -17.17 1.75 9.28
C ILE A 19 -18.49 1.02 9.00
N PRO A 20 -18.55 0.17 7.97
CA PRO A 20 -19.72 -0.67 7.73
C PRO A 20 -19.85 -1.77 8.80
N GLN A 21 -21.08 -2.16 9.11
CA GLN A 21 -21.36 -3.22 10.06
C GLN A 21 -20.73 -4.55 9.61
N GLY A 22 -20.07 -5.25 10.53
CA GLY A 22 -19.54 -6.60 10.33
C GLY A 22 -18.29 -6.73 9.44
N LYS A 23 -17.68 -5.62 8.96
CA LYS A 23 -16.52 -5.65 8.07
C LYS A 23 -15.34 -4.83 8.61
N ILE A 24 -14.71 -5.32 9.69
CA ILE A 24 -13.61 -4.61 10.33
C ILE A 24 -12.38 -5.51 10.43
N ALA A 25 -11.27 -5.06 9.85
CA ALA A 25 -9.96 -5.57 10.21
C ALA A 25 -9.60 -5.03 11.61
N MET A 26 -9.69 -5.87 12.64
CA MET A 26 -9.52 -5.48 14.04
C MET A 26 -8.18 -4.76 14.30
N GLY A 27 -7.09 -5.15 13.63
CA GLY A 27 -5.79 -4.51 13.77
C GLY A 27 -5.75 -3.05 13.28
N LYS A 28 -6.49 -2.72 12.21
CA LYS A 28 -6.60 -1.33 11.71
C LYS A 28 -7.47 -0.46 12.62
N LEU A 29 -8.50 -1.05 13.23
CA LEU A 29 -9.40 -0.38 14.15
C LEU A 29 -8.71 -0.09 15.49
N ALA A 30 -7.97 -1.06 16.02
CA ALA A 30 -7.27 -0.93 17.29
C ALA A 30 -6.37 0.31 17.34
N GLN A 31 -5.61 0.58 16.29
CA GLN A 31 -4.77 1.77 16.21
C GLN A 31 -5.60 3.07 16.26
N ALA A 32 -6.71 3.15 15.53
CA ALA A 32 -7.56 4.34 15.54
C ALA A 32 -8.18 4.59 16.93
N VAL A 33 -8.65 3.52 17.57
CA VAL A 33 -9.21 3.56 18.94
C VAL A 33 -8.16 4.02 19.95
N MET A 34 -6.95 3.46 19.92
CA MET A 34 -5.87 3.82 20.83
C MET A 34 -5.45 5.28 20.71
N HIS A 35 -5.60 5.89 19.53
CA HIS A 35 -5.39 7.32 19.30
C HIS A 35 -6.63 8.18 19.63
N GLY A 36 -7.68 7.61 20.20
CA GLY A 36 -8.88 8.34 20.64
C GLY A 36 -9.84 8.72 19.53
N ALA A 37 -9.77 8.08 18.35
CA ALA A 37 -10.74 8.32 17.29
C ALA A 37 -12.13 7.79 17.69
N LYS A 38 -13.17 8.53 17.33
CA LYS A 38 -14.57 8.10 17.48
C LYS A 38 -14.89 7.10 16.35
N ILE A 39 -15.24 5.88 16.74
CA ILE A 39 -15.65 4.85 15.78
C ILE A 39 -17.17 4.88 15.69
N ILE A 40 -17.68 5.07 14.48
CA ILE A 40 -19.11 5.11 14.18
C ILE A 40 -19.43 3.99 13.21
N GLN A 41 -20.17 3.00 13.68
CA GLN A 41 -20.61 1.89 12.86
C GLN A 41 -21.90 2.27 12.13
N ILE A 42 -21.92 2.05 10.82
CA ILE A 42 -23.04 2.36 9.95
C ILE A 42 -23.70 1.03 9.52
N ASP A 43 -25.00 0.99 9.61
CA ASP A 43 -25.82 -0.10 9.08
C ASP A 43 -25.93 0.07 7.56
N GLY A 44 -24.89 -0.41 6.86
CA GLY A 44 -24.71 -0.27 5.42
C GLY A 44 -23.38 -0.87 4.98
N ASN A 45 -23.05 -0.63 3.71
CA ASN A 45 -21.80 -1.08 3.10
C ASN A 45 -20.74 0.04 3.06
N PHE A 46 -19.59 -0.22 2.41
CA PHE A 46 -18.50 0.76 2.31
C PHE A 46 -18.88 2.00 1.49
N ASP A 47 -19.68 1.82 0.44
CA ASP A 47 -20.11 2.92 -0.42
C ASP A 47 -21.09 3.83 0.33
N ASP A 48 -21.99 3.27 1.14
CA ASP A 48 -22.88 4.02 2.03
C ASP A 48 -22.10 4.87 3.03
N CYS A 49 -21.03 4.31 3.62
CA CYS A 49 -20.13 5.06 4.50
C CYS A 49 -19.45 6.23 3.78
N LEU A 50 -19.01 6.02 2.55
CA LEU A 50 -18.34 7.06 1.75
C LEU A 50 -19.33 8.17 1.34
N GLU A 51 -20.52 7.80 0.91
CA GLU A 51 -21.58 8.76 0.56
C GLU A 51 -21.98 9.61 1.79
N LEU A 52 -22.20 8.94 2.92
CA LEU A 52 -22.49 9.64 4.18
C LEU A 52 -21.35 10.59 4.58
N ALA A 53 -20.09 10.16 4.46
CA ALA A 53 -18.95 11.01 4.75
C ALA A 53 -18.88 12.24 3.84
N ARG A 54 -19.17 12.10 2.56
CA ARG A 54 -19.28 13.23 1.60
C ARG A 54 -20.41 14.18 1.97
N LYS A 55 -21.58 13.63 2.30
CA LYS A 55 -22.73 14.42 2.74
C LYS A 55 -22.42 15.20 4.01
N LEU A 56 -21.82 14.56 5.02
CA LEU A 56 -21.43 15.24 6.27
C LEU A 56 -20.50 16.42 6.00
N THR A 57 -19.53 16.28 5.08
CA THR A 57 -18.60 17.38 4.76
C THR A 57 -19.25 18.49 3.91
N ALA A 58 -20.28 18.18 3.17
CA ALA A 58 -21.05 19.19 2.42
C ALA A 58 -22.00 19.99 3.35
N ASP A 59 -22.67 19.28 4.27
CA ASP A 59 -23.68 19.88 5.16
C ASP A 59 -23.06 20.60 6.38
N TYR A 60 -21.85 20.18 6.79
CA TYR A 60 -21.16 20.69 7.98
C TYR A 60 -19.74 21.18 7.67
N PRO A 61 -19.54 22.50 7.42
CA PRO A 61 -18.24 23.06 7.01
C PRO A 61 -17.08 22.85 8.00
N THR A 62 -17.38 22.51 9.25
CA THR A 62 -16.38 22.19 10.28
C THR A 62 -15.83 20.77 10.18
N ILE A 63 -16.42 19.93 9.31
CA ILE A 63 -15.99 18.55 9.07
C ILE A 63 -15.18 18.50 7.78
N SER A 64 -13.98 17.93 7.87
CA SER A 64 -13.11 17.71 6.70
C SER A 64 -12.94 16.21 6.41
N LEU A 65 -13.13 15.84 5.15
CA LEU A 65 -12.92 14.48 4.67
C LEU A 65 -11.43 14.22 4.40
N VAL A 66 -10.84 13.25 5.09
CA VAL A 66 -9.40 12.92 5.00
C VAL A 66 -9.14 11.51 4.43
N ASN A 67 -9.99 11.05 3.53
CA ASN A 67 -9.82 9.76 2.83
C ASN A 67 -9.11 9.91 1.47
N SER A 68 -9.15 8.86 0.64
CA SER A 68 -8.44 8.79 -0.66
C SER A 68 -8.90 9.85 -1.68
N VAL A 69 -10.06 10.46 -1.51
CA VAL A 69 -10.58 11.50 -2.43
C VAL A 69 -10.12 12.91 -2.05
N ASN A 70 -9.48 13.10 -0.89
CA ASN A 70 -8.97 14.42 -0.49
C ASN A 70 -7.66 14.73 -1.21
N PRO A 71 -7.61 15.80 -2.06
CA PRO A 71 -6.42 16.13 -2.83
C PRO A 71 -5.20 16.55 -1.98
N VAL A 72 -5.43 17.07 -0.77
CA VAL A 72 -4.37 17.46 0.17
C VAL A 72 -3.50 16.24 0.57
N ARG A 73 -4.03 15.02 0.48
CA ARG A 73 -3.23 13.80 0.69
C ARG A 73 -2.11 13.64 -0.33
N ILE A 74 -2.30 14.08 -1.57
CA ILE A 74 -1.26 14.06 -2.61
C ILE A 74 -0.11 14.96 -2.20
N GLU A 75 -0.41 16.15 -1.66
CA GLU A 75 0.61 17.08 -1.16
C GLU A 75 1.42 16.50 0.00
N GLY A 76 0.77 15.78 0.91
CA GLY A 76 1.48 15.10 2.01
C GLY A 76 2.30 13.90 1.55
N GLN A 77 1.75 13.09 0.64
CA GLN A 77 2.41 11.84 0.20
C GLN A 77 3.56 12.09 -0.79
N LYS A 78 3.59 13.21 -1.53
CA LYS A 78 4.67 13.53 -2.47
C LYS A 78 6.05 13.59 -1.80
N THR A 79 6.10 13.88 -0.49
CA THR A 79 7.36 13.93 0.27
C THR A 79 8.10 12.60 0.30
N ALA A 80 7.45 11.47 0.03
CA ALA A 80 8.13 10.19 -0.11
C ALA A 80 9.15 10.20 -1.27
N ALA A 81 8.86 10.90 -2.37
CA ALA A 81 9.83 11.09 -3.45
C ALA A 81 11.01 11.97 -3.00
N PHE A 82 10.74 12.99 -2.20
CA PHE A 82 11.79 13.83 -1.62
C PHE A 82 12.72 13.01 -0.71
N GLU A 83 12.16 12.22 0.20
CA GLU A 83 12.91 11.37 1.11
C GLU A 83 13.78 10.35 0.35
N ILE A 84 13.29 9.79 -0.76
CA ILE A 84 14.06 8.87 -1.61
C ILE A 84 15.24 9.60 -2.25
N VAL A 85 15.00 10.77 -2.84
CA VAL A 85 16.06 11.57 -3.48
C VAL A 85 17.07 12.04 -2.44
N ASP A 86 16.63 12.54 -1.30
CA ASP A 86 17.51 13.02 -0.23
C ASP A 86 18.39 11.89 0.31
N ALA A 87 17.88 10.65 0.37
CA ALA A 87 18.63 9.49 0.81
C ALA A 87 19.63 8.97 -0.24
N LEU A 88 19.29 9.00 -1.51
CA LEU A 88 20.13 8.52 -2.61
C LEU A 88 21.12 9.59 -3.12
N GLY A 89 20.75 10.86 -3.02
CA GLY A 89 21.44 11.98 -3.68
C GLY A 89 21.07 12.18 -5.14
N TYR A 90 20.20 11.36 -5.71
CA TYR A 90 19.72 11.41 -7.10
C TYR A 90 18.37 10.67 -7.23
N ALA A 91 17.68 10.82 -8.37
CA ALA A 91 16.48 10.05 -8.65
C ALA A 91 16.83 8.61 -9.09
N PRO A 92 16.14 7.57 -8.61
CA PRO A 92 16.36 6.21 -9.08
C PRO A 92 15.99 6.07 -10.56
N ASP A 93 16.50 5.04 -11.25
CA ASP A 93 16.11 4.76 -12.64
C ASP A 93 14.64 4.28 -12.72
N VAL A 94 14.20 3.55 -11.70
CA VAL A 94 12.83 3.02 -11.60
C VAL A 94 12.34 3.15 -10.16
N HIS A 95 11.10 3.61 -10.00
CA HIS A 95 10.40 3.52 -8.73
C HIS A 95 9.21 2.55 -8.86
N ALA A 96 9.33 1.40 -8.21
CA ALA A 96 8.32 0.33 -8.17
C ALA A 96 7.44 0.46 -6.92
N LEU A 97 6.13 0.39 -7.08
CA LEU A 97 5.19 0.54 -5.97
C LEU A 97 3.87 -0.22 -6.19
N PRO A 98 3.19 -0.64 -5.11
CA PRO A 98 1.86 -1.22 -5.19
C PRO A 98 0.83 -0.15 -5.52
N VAL A 99 -0.17 -0.47 -6.35
CA VAL A 99 -1.19 0.49 -6.78
C VAL A 99 -2.60 -0.06 -6.52
N GLY A 100 -3.31 0.59 -5.59
CA GLY A 100 -4.73 0.38 -5.34
C GLY A 100 -5.54 1.61 -5.78
N ASN A 101 -5.83 2.54 -4.86
CA ASN A 101 -6.48 3.82 -5.17
C ASN A 101 -5.61 4.81 -5.98
N ALA A 102 -4.36 4.45 -6.26
CA ALA A 102 -3.42 5.19 -7.09
C ALA A 102 -3.00 6.58 -6.56
N GLY A 103 -3.32 6.88 -5.30
CA GLY A 103 -2.88 8.13 -4.67
C GLY A 103 -1.36 8.21 -4.47
N ASN A 104 -0.72 7.09 -4.16
CA ASN A 104 0.72 7.01 -3.96
C ASN A 104 1.51 7.31 -5.24
N ILE A 105 1.22 6.62 -6.35
CA ILE A 105 1.94 6.85 -7.62
C ILE A 105 1.74 8.28 -8.13
N THR A 106 0.51 8.81 -8.01
CA THR A 106 0.21 10.21 -8.33
C THR A 106 1.04 11.18 -7.49
N ALA A 107 1.12 10.93 -6.19
CA ALA A 107 1.86 11.78 -5.26
C ALA A 107 3.37 11.71 -5.49
N TYR A 108 3.92 10.51 -5.64
CA TYR A 108 5.37 10.33 -5.81
C TYR A 108 5.83 10.91 -7.13
N TRP A 109 5.06 10.72 -8.21
CA TRP A 109 5.34 11.38 -9.49
C TRP A 109 5.35 12.89 -9.36
N LYS A 110 4.35 13.46 -8.67
CA LYS A 110 4.33 14.90 -8.37
C LYS A 110 5.58 15.35 -7.61
N GLY A 111 6.02 14.61 -6.61
CA GLY A 111 7.23 14.94 -5.86
C GLY A 111 8.49 14.95 -6.74
N TYR A 112 8.69 13.92 -7.56
CA TYR A 112 9.82 13.88 -8.48
C TYR A 112 9.79 15.03 -9.49
N THR A 113 8.62 15.34 -10.06
CA THR A 113 8.50 16.45 -11.02
C THR A 113 8.73 17.81 -10.37
N GLU A 114 8.36 18.01 -9.11
CA GLU A 114 8.69 19.23 -8.37
C GLU A 114 10.20 19.34 -8.13
N TYR A 115 10.88 18.30 -7.64
CA TYR A 115 12.33 18.31 -7.45
C TYR A 115 13.10 18.51 -8.75
N HIS A 116 12.64 17.91 -9.85
CA HIS A 116 13.25 18.12 -11.17
C HIS A 116 13.07 19.58 -11.66
N ARG A 117 11.84 20.11 -11.54
CA ARG A 117 11.56 21.51 -11.92
C ARG A 117 12.39 22.50 -11.10
N ASP A 118 12.59 22.21 -9.82
CA ASP A 118 13.32 23.07 -8.88
C ASP A 118 14.85 22.85 -8.93
N GLY A 119 15.34 22.00 -9.86
CA GLY A 119 16.76 21.75 -10.10
C GLY A 119 17.46 20.93 -9.01
N VAL A 120 16.71 20.19 -8.20
CA VAL A 120 17.27 19.30 -7.15
C VAL A 120 17.78 17.99 -7.76
N ILE A 121 17.11 17.50 -8.81
CA ILE A 121 17.52 16.32 -9.59
C ILE A 121 17.55 16.64 -11.09
N ASP A 122 18.46 15.97 -11.82
CA ASP A 122 18.65 16.17 -13.26
C ASP A 122 17.84 15.20 -14.12
N SER A 123 17.27 14.15 -13.51
CA SER A 123 16.52 13.09 -14.20
C SER A 123 15.27 12.70 -13.42
N LEU A 124 14.33 12.06 -14.10
CA LEU A 124 13.09 11.56 -13.53
C LEU A 124 13.06 10.03 -13.59
N PRO A 125 12.54 9.32 -12.55
CA PRO A 125 12.42 7.88 -12.59
C PRO A 125 11.31 7.42 -13.52
N ARG A 126 11.42 6.23 -14.09
CA ARG A 126 10.29 5.52 -14.68
C ARG A 126 9.43 4.94 -13.55
N MET A 127 8.13 5.17 -13.58
CA MET A 127 7.21 4.69 -12.55
C MET A 127 6.67 3.29 -12.91
N LEU A 128 6.88 2.32 -12.01
CA LEU A 128 6.38 0.95 -12.15
C LEU A 128 5.28 0.68 -11.13
N GLY A 129 4.03 0.78 -11.56
CA GLY A 129 2.86 0.49 -10.71
C GLY A 129 2.43 -0.98 -10.83
N THR A 130 2.28 -1.69 -9.71
CA THR A 130 1.81 -3.08 -9.72
C THR A 130 0.45 -3.20 -9.04
N GLN A 131 -0.49 -3.82 -9.74
CA GLN A 131 -1.83 -4.15 -9.25
C GLN A 131 -1.95 -5.67 -9.06
N ALA A 132 -2.86 -6.11 -8.18
CA ALA A 132 -3.22 -7.54 -8.12
C ALA A 132 -4.02 -7.93 -9.38
N ALA A 133 -3.75 -9.09 -9.97
CA ALA A 133 -4.36 -9.51 -11.23
C ALA A 133 -5.90 -9.53 -11.21
N GLY A 134 -6.50 -9.92 -10.08
CA GLY A 134 -7.96 -9.86 -9.90
C GLY A 134 -8.51 -8.47 -9.57
N ALA A 135 -7.66 -7.43 -9.48
CA ALA A 135 -8.01 -6.04 -9.18
C ALA A 135 -7.06 -5.08 -9.93
N ALA A 136 -6.99 -5.20 -11.27
CA ALA A 136 -6.02 -4.50 -12.12
C ALA A 136 -6.68 -3.53 -13.13
N PRO A 137 -7.53 -2.59 -12.69
CA PRO A 137 -8.27 -1.70 -13.60
C PRO A 137 -7.37 -0.81 -14.46
N LEU A 138 -6.19 -0.36 -13.95
CA LEU A 138 -5.27 0.49 -14.72
C LEU A 138 -4.52 -0.30 -15.81
N VAL A 139 -4.30 -1.60 -15.60
CA VAL A 139 -3.74 -2.51 -16.61
C VAL A 139 -4.77 -2.80 -17.69
N LEU A 140 -6.04 -3.03 -17.28
CA LEU A 140 -7.15 -3.35 -18.18
C LEU A 140 -7.67 -2.13 -18.94
N GLY A 141 -7.45 -0.92 -18.42
CA GLY A 141 -7.98 0.32 -19.00
C GLY A 141 -9.44 0.62 -18.65
N HIS A 142 -10.06 -0.17 -17.77
CA HIS A 142 -11.45 0.03 -17.33
C HIS A 142 -11.65 -0.47 -15.89
N PRO A 143 -12.67 0.02 -15.16
CA PRO A 143 -12.98 -0.44 -13.81
C PRO A 143 -13.32 -1.93 -13.75
N VAL A 144 -12.97 -2.57 -12.63
CA VAL A 144 -13.29 -3.95 -12.26
C VAL A 144 -14.44 -3.94 -11.26
N SER A 145 -15.59 -4.49 -11.61
CA SER A 145 -16.80 -4.44 -10.77
C SER A 145 -16.73 -5.34 -9.52
N LYS A 146 -15.97 -6.43 -9.59
CA LYS A 146 -15.78 -7.38 -8.48
C LYS A 146 -14.28 -7.66 -8.33
N PRO A 147 -13.53 -6.74 -7.70
CA PRO A 147 -12.12 -6.95 -7.50
C PRO A 147 -11.88 -8.03 -6.45
N GLU A 148 -11.03 -9.01 -6.76
CA GLU A 148 -10.68 -10.12 -5.89
C GLU A 148 -9.17 -10.29 -5.81
N THR A 149 -8.63 -10.33 -4.59
CA THR A 149 -7.23 -10.65 -4.29
C THR A 149 -7.06 -10.84 -2.79
N LEU A 150 -6.07 -11.60 -2.39
CA LEU A 150 -5.62 -11.69 -0.99
C LEU A 150 -5.00 -10.36 -0.49
N ALA A 151 -4.43 -9.57 -1.39
CA ALA A 151 -3.81 -8.27 -1.08
C ALA A 151 -4.87 -7.19 -0.83
N THR A 152 -5.55 -7.26 0.32
CA THR A 152 -6.75 -6.48 0.64
C THR A 152 -6.58 -4.97 0.48
N ALA A 153 -5.39 -4.44 0.74
CA ALA A 153 -5.13 -2.99 0.65
C ALA A 153 -5.10 -2.45 -0.80
N ILE A 154 -4.90 -3.33 -1.80
CA ILE A 154 -4.98 -2.99 -3.23
C ILE A 154 -6.15 -3.67 -3.96
N ARG A 155 -7.12 -4.23 -3.23
CA ARG A 155 -8.35 -4.80 -3.78
C ARG A 155 -9.32 -3.69 -4.18
N ILE A 156 -8.95 -2.93 -5.19
CA ILE A 156 -9.65 -1.72 -5.66
C ILE A 156 -10.01 -1.89 -7.13
N GLY A 157 -11.30 -1.81 -7.42
CA GLY A 157 -11.82 -1.93 -8.80
C GLY A 157 -11.93 -0.61 -9.56
N ALA A 158 -12.01 0.53 -8.84
CA ALA A 158 -12.11 1.87 -9.43
C ALA A 158 -11.22 2.85 -8.64
N PRO A 159 -9.96 3.02 -9.04
CA PRO A 159 -9.02 3.91 -8.35
C PRO A 159 -9.48 5.36 -8.31
N ALA A 160 -9.46 5.98 -7.12
CA ALA A 160 -9.85 7.38 -6.94
C ALA A 160 -8.91 8.36 -7.68
N SER A 161 -7.62 8.02 -7.82
CA SER A 161 -6.62 8.85 -8.50
C SER A 161 -6.27 8.31 -9.91
N TRP A 162 -7.26 7.81 -10.66
CA TRP A 162 -7.07 7.22 -11.99
C TRP A 162 -6.26 8.11 -12.92
N ASN A 163 -6.72 9.33 -13.14
CA ASN A 163 -6.09 10.25 -14.08
C ASN A 163 -4.66 10.60 -13.69
N GLY A 164 -4.39 10.81 -12.39
CA GLY A 164 -3.04 11.08 -11.91
C GLY A 164 -2.09 9.90 -12.08
N ALA A 165 -2.59 8.67 -11.93
CA ALA A 165 -1.80 7.47 -12.17
C ALA A 165 -1.48 7.27 -13.66
N MET A 166 -2.44 7.54 -14.55
CA MET A 166 -2.21 7.48 -15.99
C MET A 166 -1.22 8.53 -16.45
N ALA A 167 -1.33 9.78 -15.95
CA ALA A 167 -0.34 10.82 -16.20
C ALA A 167 1.07 10.40 -15.72
N ALA A 168 1.18 9.89 -14.49
CA ALA A 168 2.46 9.41 -13.97
C ALA A 168 3.09 8.31 -14.85
N LYS A 169 2.27 7.36 -15.35
CA LYS A 169 2.73 6.33 -16.29
C LYS A 169 3.23 6.93 -17.59
N GLU A 170 2.44 7.80 -18.23
CA GLU A 170 2.73 8.36 -19.56
C GLU A 170 3.93 9.30 -19.52
N GLU A 171 3.95 10.22 -18.59
CA GLU A 171 5.00 11.25 -18.48
C GLU A 171 6.34 10.66 -18.04
N SER A 172 6.35 9.61 -17.21
CA SER A 172 7.58 8.93 -16.77
C SER A 172 8.11 7.87 -17.74
N GLY A 173 7.40 7.56 -18.83
CA GLY A 173 7.68 6.37 -19.65
C GLY A 173 7.55 5.07 -18.84
N GLY A 174 6.74 5.09 -17.79
CA GLY A 174 6.48 3.98 -16.89
C GLY A 174 5.44 3.00 -17.40
N ARG A 175 5.04 2.06 -16.54
CA ARG A 175 4.00 1.09 -16.87
C ARG A 175 3.25 0.57 -15.67
N PHE A 176 2.08 -0.03 -15.91
CA PHE A 176 1.38 -0.85 -14.94
C PHE A 176 1.54 -2.32 -15.28
N LEU A 177 1.73 -3.15 -14.23
CA LEU A 177 1.73 -4.60 -14.30
C LEU A 177 0.66 -5.19 -13.40
N ALA A 178 0.18 -6.38 -13.77
CA ALA A 178 -0.63 -7.21 -12.90
C ALA A 178 0.22 -8.36 -12.35
N ALA A 179 0.11 -8.60 -11.03
CA ALA A 179 0.69 -9.75 -10.36
C ALA A 179 -0.43 -10.65 -9.82
N THR A 180 -0.33 -11.95 -10.02
CA THR A 180 -1.24 -12.94 -9.43
C THR A 180 -1.05 -13.00 -7.91
N ASP A 181 -2.02 -13.57 -7.21
CA ASP A 181 -1.91 -13.77 -5.76
C ASP A 181 -0.71 -14.66 -5.40
N ASP A 182 -0.38 -15.64 -6.22
CA ASP A 182 0.81 -16.50 -6.03
C ASP A 182 2.10 -15.72 -6.22
N GLU A 183 2.20 -14.85 -7.22
CA GLU A 183 3.35 -13.96 -7.42
C GLU A 183 3.51 -12.97 -6.27
N LEU A 184 2.39 -12.44 -5.76
CA LEU A 184 2.39 -11.57 -4.59
C LEU A 184 2.88 -12.29 -3.33
N LEU A 185 2.43 -13.53 -3.09
CA LEU A 185 2.88 -14.35 -1.97
C LEU A 185 4.35 -14.76 -2.10
N ALA A 186 4.80 -15.10 -3.30
CA ALA A 186 6.22 -15.39 -3.53
C ALA A 186 7.12 -14.20 -3.18
N ALA A 187 6.76 -13.00 -3.64
CA ALA A 187 7.46 -11.77 -3.29
C ALA A 187 7.35 -11.41 -1.80
N TYR A 188 6.19 -11.64 -1.18
CA TYR A 188 5.95 -11.46 0.24
C TYR A 188 6.91 -12.30 1.09
N HIS A 189 7.05 -13.59 0.77
CA HIS A 189 7.99 -14.48 1.44
C HIS A 189 9.45 -14.14 1.14
N LEU A 190 9.76 -13.73 -0.09
CA LEU A 190 11.10 -13.30 -0.48
C LEU A 190 11.58 -12.13 0.38
N VAL A 191 10.79 -11.05 0.47
CA VAL A 191 11.12 -9.87 1.27
C VAL A 191 11.33 -10.22 2.74
N ALA A 192 10.49 -11.09 3.29
CA ALA A 192 10.64 -11.52 4.68
C ALA A 192 11.89 -12.36 4.93
N ARG A 193 12.25 -13.26 4.01
CA ARG A 193 13.36 -14.22 4.17
C ARG A 193 14.72 -13.63 3.86
N GLU A 194 14.80 -12.83 2.79
CA GLU A 194 16.07 -12.32 2.30
C GLU A 194 16.42 -10.95 2.92
N GLU A 195 15.39 -10.10 3.19
CA GLU A 195 15.60 -8.75 3.70
C GLU A 195 15.24 -8.60 5.19
N GLY A 196 14.60 -9.62 5.79
CA GLY A 196 14.11 -9.55 7.17
C GLY A 196 13.00 -8.52 7.38
N VAL A 197 12.30 -8.10 6.32
CA VAL A 197 11.26 -7.06 6.37
C VAL A 197 9.88 -7.68 6.29
N PHE A 198 9.11 -7.58 7.39
CA PHE A 198 7.75 -8.11 7.46
C PHE A 198 6.73 -7.06 7.00
N VAL A 199 6.14 -7.29 5.84
CA VAL A 199 5.17 -6.40 5.18
C VAL A 199 3.79 -7.06 5.02
N GLU A 200 2.75 -6.28 4.76
CA GLU A 200 1.45 -6.85 4.31
C GLU A 200 1.55 -7.34 2.85
N PRO A 201 0.73 -8.31 2.38
CA PRO A 201 0.82 -8.84 1.02
C PRO A 201 0.74 -7.78 -0.08
N ALA A 202 -0.08 -6.75 0.11
CA ALA A 202 -0.19 -5.64 -0.83
C ALA A 202 1.13 -4.88 -1.03
N SER A 203 1.96 -4.79 0.02
CA SER A 203 3.28 -4.13 -0.05
C SER A 203 4.25 -4.88 -0.94
N ALA A 204 4.19 -6.21 -0.94
CA ALA A 204 5.05 -7.05 -1.76
C ALA A 204 4.80 -6.90 -3.28
N ALA A 205 3.69 -6.28 -3.67
CA ALA A 205 3.40 -6.03 -5.08
C ALA A 205 4.46 -5.18 -5.78
N SER A 206 5.15 -4.27 -5.08
CA SER A 206 6.28 -3.53 -5.65
C SER A 206 7.39 -4.47 -6.11
N VAL A 207 7.74 -5.45 -5.28
CA VAL A 207 8.79 -6.44 -5.57
C VAL A 207 8.31 -7.45 -6.62
N ALA A 208 7.07 -7.94 -6.53
CA ALA A 208 6.49 -8.84 -7.54
C ALA A 208 6.51 -8.19 -8.94
N GLY A 209 6.14 -6.91 -9.02
CA GLY A 209 6.21 -6.16 -10.28
C GLY A 209 7.64 -5.93 -10.77
N LEU A 210 8.60 -5.67 -9.87
CA LEU A 210 10.01 -5.56 -10.23
C LEU A 210 10.52 -6.87 -10.82
N LEU A 211 10.28 -8.02 -10.19
CA LEU A 211 10.72 -9.32 -10.70
C LEU A 211 10.21 -9.56 -12.11
N LYS A 212 8.92 -9.32 -12.36
CA LYS A 212 8.33 -9.42 -13.71
C LYS A 212 8.98 -8.46 -14.71
N ALA A 213 9.28 -7.23 -14.28
CA ALA A 213 9.87 -6.21 -15.12
C ALA A 213 11.35 -6.49 -15.46
N VAL A 214 12.05 -7.22 -14.59
CA VAL A 214 13.40 -7.74 -14.84
C VAL A 214 13.32 -8.91 -15.81
N ASP A 215 12.43 -9.87 -15.59
CA ASP A 215 12.28 -11.08 -16.42
C ASP A 215 11.94 -10.74 -17.87
N ASP A 216 11.16 -9.69 -18.11
CA ASP A 216 10.80 -9.23 -19.46
C ASP A 216 11.78 -8.18 -20.05
N GLY A 217 12.88 -7.89 -19.35
CA GLY A 217 13.94 -7.01 -19.81
C GLY A 217 13.60 -5.50 -19.79
N TRP A 218 12.49 -5.10 -19.17
CA TRP A 218 12.13 -3.68 -19.07
C TRP A 218 13.02 -2.93 -18.07
N VAL A 219 13.48 -3.59 -17.02
CA VAL A 219 14.50 -3.06 -16.11
C VAL A 219 15.86 -3.58 -16.58
N ALA A 220 16.75 -2.66 -16.96
CA ALA A 220 18.09 -3.01 -17.42
C ALA A 220 19.00 -3.45 -16.24
N PRO A 221 19.95 -4.39 -16.47
CA PRO A 221 20.97 -4.70 -15.48
C PRO A 221 21.75 -3.45 -15.06
N GLY A 222 22.02 -3.33 -13.76
CA GLY A 222 22.73 -2.16 -13.20
C GLY A 222 21.86 -0.96 -12.88
N SER A 223 20.54 -0.99 -13.17
CA SER A 223 19.62 0.06 -12.79
C SER A 223 19.46 0.17 -11.28
N THR A 224 19.40 1.39 -10.77
CA THR A 224 18.97 1.68 -9.40
C THR A 224 17.44 1.63 -9.34
N VAL A 225 16.89 0.69 -8.58
CA VAL A 225 15.44 0.55 -8.39
C VAL A 225 15.07 0.74 -6.94
N VAL A 226 14.08 1.59 -6.70
CA VAL A 226 13.45 1.73 -5.38
C VAL A 226 12.12 1.00 -5.37
N CYS A 227 11.95 0.05 -4.45
CA CYS A 227 10.67 -0.61 -4.19
C CYS A 227 10.03 -0.02 -2.94
N THR A 228 8.93 0.72 -3.09
CA THR A 228 8.18 1.16 -1.91
C THR A 228 7.41 0.00 -1.31
N VAL A 229 7.73 -0.35 -0.06
CA VAL A 229 6.92 -1.23 0.79
C VAL A 229 6.04 -0.38 1.69
N THR A 230 4.73 -0.60 1.65
CA THR A 230 3.73 0.34 2.18
C THR A 230 3.24 0.01 3.58
N GLY A 231 2.68 -1.16 3.79
CA GLY A 231 2.08 -1.55 5.06
C GLY A 231 2.88 -2.64 5.78
N HIS A 232 2.97 -2.51 7.11
CA HIS A 232 3.58 -3.51 7.96
C HIS A 232 2.74 -4.80 8.00
N GLY A 233 3.37 -5.97 8.12
CA GLY A 233 2.71 -7.28 8.11
C GLY A 233 1.65 -7.47 9.19
N LEU A 234 1.78 -6.83 10.34
CA LEU A 234 0.77 -6.85 11.41
C LEU A 234 -0.56 -6.16 11.02
N LYS A 235 -0.65 -5.52 9.87
CA LYS A 235 -1.93 -5.03 9.33
C LYS A 235 -2.77 -6.13 8.67
N ASP A 236 -2.12 -7.26 8.34
CA ASP A 236 -2.75 -8.47 7.79
C ASP A 236 -2.06 -9.73 8.36
N PRO A 237 -2.19 -10.00 9.67
CA PRO A 237 -1.56 -11.15 10.30
C PRO A 237 -2.18 -12.48 9.85
N ASP A 238 -3.42 -12.47 9.40
CA ASP A 238 -4.13 -13.69 8.99
C ASP A 238 -3.45 -14.37 7.80
N THR A 239 -2.95 -13.59 6.85
CA THR A 239 -2.19 -14.12 5.71
C THR A 239 -0.89 -14.77 6.17
N ALA A 240 -0.17 -14.17 7.12
CA ALA A 240 1.07 -14.73 7.65
C ALA A 240 0.85 -16.04 8.42
N LEU A 241 -0.31 -16.17 9.06
CA LEU A 241 -0.66 -17.32 9.90
C LEU A 241 -1.38 -18.43 9.13
N ARG A 242 -1.83 -18.18 7.90
CA ARG A 242 -2.69 -19.09 7.13
C ARG A 242 -2.07 -20.48 6.91
N ASP A 243 -0.78 -20.53 6.63
CA ASP A 243 -0.07 -21.74 6.23
C ASP A 243 0.86 -22.26 7.34
N ILE A 244 0.64 -21.83 8.60
CA ILE A 244 1.41 -22.34 9.74
C ILE A 244 1.02 -23.81 9.97
N PRO A 245 2.00 -24.73 9.96
CA PRO A 245 1.76 -26.12 10.37
C PRO A 245 1.19 -26.18 11.79
N SER A 246 0.30 -27.13 12.05
CA SER A 246 -0.16 -27.36 13.42
C SER A 246 1.03 -27.64 14.34
N VAL A 247 1.24 -26.78 15.33
CA VAL A 247 2.33 -26.93 16.29
C VAL A 247 1.86 -27.87 17.39
N THR A 248 2.48 -29.04 17.47
CA THR A 248 2.26 -29.98 18.59
C THR A 248 3.22 -29.62 19.72
N PRO A 249 2.74 -29.40 20.96
CA PRO A 249 3.62 -29.16 22.10
C PRO A 249 4.57 -30.34 22.31
N LEU A 250 5.84 -30.03 22.46
CA LEU A 250 6.85 -31.02 22.85
C LEU A 250 7.02 -31.04 24.37
N PRO A 251 7.43 -32.19 24.98
CA PRO A 251 7.81 -32.21 26.37
C PRO A 251 8.98 -31.27 26.65
N VAL A 252 9.10 -30.84 27.93
CA VAL A 252 10.21 -30.01 28.41
C VAL A 252 11.46 -30.87 28.56
N ASP A 253 12.01 -31.32 27.43
CA ASP A 253 13.18 -32.16 27.34
C ASP A 253 14.10 -31.70 26.20
N ALA A 254 15.37 -31.44 26.54
CA ALA A 254 16.34 -30.88 25.60
C ALA A 254 16.61 -31.83 24.41
N GLY A 255 16.67 -33.15 24.66
CA GLY A 255 16.90 -34.12 23.59
C GLY A 255 15.80 -34.14 22.54
N THR A 256 14.55 -34.08 23.00
CA THR A 256 13.36 -34.02 22.13
C THR A 256 13.37 -32.74 21.29
N VAL A 257 13.71 -31.60 21.90
CA VAL A 257 13.76 -30.30 21.21
C VAL A 257 14.90 -30.28 20.19
N VAL A 258 16.11 -30.78 20.54
CA VAL A 258 17.27 -30.86 19.62
C VAL A 258 16.95 -31.73 18.42
N SER A 259 16.29 -32.89 18.64
CA SER A 259 15.84 -33.77 17.56
C SER A 259 14.83 -33.09 16.64
N ALA A 260 13.86 -32.34 17.19
CA ALA A 260 12.87 -31.60 16.43
C ALA A 260 13.50 -30.44 15.62
N LEU A 261 14.61 -29.88 16.06
CA LEU A 261 15.39 -28.86 15.34
C LEU A 261 16.29 -29.42 14.25
N GLY A 262 16.41 -30.76 14.13
CA GLY A 262 17.30 -31.42 13.19
C GLY A 262 18.80 -31.21 13.51
N LEU A 263 19.12 -30.94 14.77
CA LEU A 263 20.48 -30.67 15.25
C LEU A 263 21.13 -31.88 15.92
N GLY A 264 20.44 -33.04 15.95
CA GLY A 264 20.88 -34.29 16.59
C GLY A 264 21.35 -35.34 15.63
#